data_7356e9ab02d115d2e09703a21fbc82d4
#
_entry.id   7356e9ab02d115d2e09703a21fbc82d4
#
_cell.length_a   1.000
_cell.length_b   1.000
_cell.length_c   1.000
_cell.angle_alpha   90.00
_cell.angle_beta   90.00
_cell.angle_gamma   90.00
#
_symmetry.space_group_name_H-M   'P 1'
#
loop_
_entity.id
_entity.type
_entity.pdbx_description
1 polymer ?
#
loop_
_entity_poly.entity_id
_entity_poly.type
_entity_poly.pdbx_seq_one_letter_code
_entity_poly.pdbx_strand_id
1 'polypeptide(L)'
;LTGFVDGSANPKDLAAKADAALLPTSHSHQQGSFVLTQKWVHDLSEFEKLPVTVQEKIVGRTKPDSIELEGDDMPKNSHVSRTDVKVDNVAMKLYRRSVPFGNANEKGLYFLGFACEQQRFQIQLERMFGLTQDGIYDKLIDYSKAVNSAYWFAPSQTQLTQIVTT
;
A
#
# COMPACT_ATOMS: atom_id res chain seq x y z
N LEU A 1 2.66 -5.54 13.87
CA LEU A 1 4.01 -5.39 14.42
C LEU A 1 4.24 -3.99 15.01
N THR A 2 3.94 -2.94 14.28
CA THR A 2 4.07 -1.54 14.73
C THR A 2 2.97 -1.10 15.70
N GLY A 3 1.92 -1.89 15.89
CA GLY A 3 0.73 -1.56 16.67
C GLY A 3 -0.36 -0.82 15.89
N PHE A 4 -0.12 -0.46 14.64
CA PHE A 4 -1.14 0.10 13.75
C PHE A 4 -1.89 -1.03 13.01
N VAL A 5 -3.17 -0.81 12.72
CA VAL A 5 -4.03 -1.78 12.02
C VAL A 5 -3.78 -1.67 10.52
N ASP A 6 -3.26 -2.75 9.90
CA ASP A 6 -3.11 -2.79 8.44
C ASP A 6 -4.47 -3.05 7.75
N GLY A 7 -4.59 -2.53 6.54
CA GLY A 7 -5.81 -2.71 5.72
C GLY A 7 -6.99 -1.81 6.07
N SER A 8 -6.88 -0.93 7.08
CA SER A 8 -7.94 0.02 7.44
C SER A 8 -8.35 0.95 6.28
N ALA A 9 -7.42 1.25 5.37
CA ALA A 9 -7.64 2.06 4.17
C ALA A 9 -8.07 1.26 2.93
N ASN A 10 -8.30 -0.05 3.03
CA ASN A 10 -8.87 -0.83 1.93
C ASN A 10 -10.30 -0.39 1.61
N PRO A 11 -10.72 -0.43 0.33
CA PRO A 11 -12.13 -0.30 0.00
C PRO A 11 -12.99 -1.28 0.79
N LYS A 12 -14.14 -0.83 1.31
CA LYS A 12 -14.92 -1.62 2.27
C LYS A 12 -15.89 -2.60 1.61
N ASP A 13 -16.61 -2.15 0.61
CA ASP A 13 -17.58 -2.97 -0.12
C ASP A 13 -16.95 -3.72 -1.32
N LEU A 14 -17.67 -4.72 -1.85
CA LEU A 14 -17.17 -5.57 -2.94
C LEU A 14 -17.00 -4.80 -4.26
N ALA A 15 -17.88 -3.85 -4.57
CA ALA A 15 -17.82 -3.08 -5.80
C ALA A 15 -16.56 -2.19 -5.78
N ALA A 16 -16.35 -1.43 -4.70
CA ALA A 16 -15.15 -0.60 -4.54
C ALA A 16 -13.84 -1.41 -4.51
N LYS A 17 -13.85 -2.65 -3.99
CA LYS A 17 -12.70 -3.56 -4.08
C LYS A 17 -12.45 -3.99 -5.51
N ALA A 18 -13.50 -4.33 -6.26
CA ALA A 18 -13.40 -4.70 -7.67
C ALA A 18 -12.88 -3.53 -8.51
N ASP A 19 -13.42 -2.33 -8.34
CA ASP A 19 -12.99 -1.12 -9.05
C ASP A 19 -11.54 -0.74 -8.77
N ALA A 20 -11.07 -0.99 -7.55
CA ALA A 20 -9.68 -0.73 -7.19
C ALA A 20 -8.72 -1.78 -7.80
N ALA A 21 -9.13 -3.06 -7.83
CA ALA A 21 -8.23 -4.18 -8.08
C ALA A 21 -8.37 -4.78 -9.48
N LEU A 22 -9.56 -4.83 -10.07
CA LEU A 22 -9.82 -5.61 -11.28
C LEU A 22 -9.85 -4.75 -12.54
N LEU A 23 -9.29 -5.27 -13.60
CA LEU A 23 -9.41 -4.70 -14.94
C LEU A 23 -10.87 -4.65 -15.39
N PRO A 24 -11.30 -3.55 -16.02
CA PRO A 24 -12.69 -3.38 -16.45
C PRO A 24 -13.10 -4.42 -17.51
N THR A 25 -14.40 -4.61 -17.67
CA THR A 25 -14.97 -5.57 -18.64
C THR A 25 -14.66 -5.23 -20.09
N SER A 26 -14.29 -3.99 -20.39
CA SER A 26 -13.85 -3.54 -21.73
C SER A 26 -12.41 -3.93 -22.06
N HIS A 27 -11.63 -4.36 -21.07
CA HIS A 27 -10.22 -4.73 -21.27
C HIS A 27 -10.08 -6.16 -21.80
N SER A 28 -9.08 -6.43 -22.68
CA SER A 28 -8.83 -7.78 -23.21
C SER A 28 -8.53 -8.83 -22.13
N HIS A 29 -7.98 -8.40 -21.00
CA HIS A 29 -7.73 -9.22 -19.81
C HIS A 29 -8.69 -8.86 -18.67
N GLN A 30 -9.97 -8.67 -18.99
CA GLN A 30 -11.00 -8.29 -18.03
C GLN A 30 -11.00 -9.17 -16.78
N GLN A 31 -11.27 -8.55 -15.62
CA GLN A 31 -11.25 -9.18 -14.30
C GLN A 31 -9.87 -9.75 -13.86
N GLY A 32 -8.82 -9.55 -14.65
CA GLY A 32 -7.45 -9.73 -14.19
C GLY A 32 -7.01 -8.57 -13.30
N SER A 33 -5.83 -8.65 -12.72
CA SER A 33 -5.28 -7.64 -11.82
C SER A 33 -3.79 -7.47 -12.00
N PHE A 34 -3.30 -6.24 -11.97
CA PHE A 34 -1.88 -6.00 -11.72
C PHE A 34 -1.59 -6.24 -10.24
N VAL A 35 -0.46 -6.87 -9.96
CA VAL A 35 -0.07 -7.23 -8.60
C VAL A 35 1.32 -6.69 -8.31
N LEU A 36 1.49 -6.10 -7.12
CA LEU A 36 2.79 -5.73 -6.58
C LEU A 36 3.02 -6.51 -5.30
N THR A 37 4.17 -7.21 -5.25
CA THR A 37 4.67 -7.84 -4.03
C THR A 37 5.94 -7.15 -3.58
N GLN A 38 6.07 -6.88 -2.27
CA GLN A 38 7.27 -6.29 -1.69
C GLN A 38 7.53 -6.87 -0.30
N LYS A 39 8.79 -7.19 -0.02
CA LYS A 39 9.22 -7.51 1.35
C LYS A 39 9.75 -6.24 2.00
N TRP A 40 9.13 -5.80 3.07
CA TRP A 40 9.54 -4.67 3.89
C TRP A 40 10.06 -5.17 5.23
N VAL A 41 11.30 -4.83 5.57
CA VAL A 41 11.90 -5.10 6.89
C VAL A 41 11.80 -3.85 7.74
N HIS A 42 11.24 -3.99 8.95
CA HIS A 42 11.03 -2.88 9.87
C HIS A 42 12.10 -2.80 10.94
N ASP A 43 12.63 -1.62 11.18
CA ASP A 43 13.39 -1.31 12.39
C ASP A 43 12.42 -0.94 13.51
N LEU A 44 11.81 -1.99 14.09
CA LEU A 44 10.85 -1.81 15.18
C LEU A 44 11.52 -1.23 16.42
N SER A 45 12.80 -1.53 16.65
CA SER A 45 13.52 -1.08 17.83
C SER A 45 13.70 0.44 17.84
N GLU A 46 13.99 1.04 16.69
CA GLU A 46 14.08 2.50 16.57
C GLU A 46 12.69 3.15 16.51
N PHE A 47 11.74 2.54 15.83
CA PHE A 47 10.38 3.08 15.74
C PHE A 47 9.66 3.09 17.09
N GLU A 48 9.82 2.06 17.93
CA GLU A 48 9.19 1.95 19.25
C GLU A 48 9.78 2.91 20.29
N LYS A 49 11.01 3.44 20.09
CA LYS A 49 11.57 4.50 20.93
C LYS A 49 10.88 5.85 20.78
N LEU A 50 10.18 6.06 19.66
CA LEU A 50 9.49 7.31 19.40
C LEU A 50 8.25 7.44 20.29
N PRO A 51 7.92 8.66 20.77
CA PRO A 51 6.63 8.93 21.38
C PRO A 51 5.48 8.51 20.46
N VAL A 52 4.38 7.99 21.02
CA VAL A 52 3.23 7.54 20.24
C VAL A 52 2.72 8.61 19.29
N THR A 53 2.63 9.86 19.72
CA THR A 53 2.22 10.99 18.89
C THR A 53 3.13 11.23 17.68
N VAL A 54 4.42 10.92 17.79
CA VAL A 54 5.37 11.00 16.67
C VAL A 54 5.15 9.81 15.72
N GLN A 55 4.95 8.61 16.25
CA GLN A 55 4.61 7.42 15.44
C GLN A 55 3.32 7.66 14.63
N GLU A 56 2.29 8.24 15.26
CA GLU A 56 1.01 8.58 14.62
C GLU A 56 1.20 9.59 13.47
N LYS A 57 2.03 10.62 13.68
CA LYS A 57 2.36 11.60 12.63
C LYS A 57 3.16 10.99 11.47
N ILE A 58 4.05 10.03 11.74
CA ILE A 58 4.77 9.30 10.69
C ILE A 58 3.81 8.45 9.86
N VAL A 59 2.88 7.75 10.51
CA VAL A 59 1.90 6.90 9.80
C VAL A 59 0.78 7.75 9.18
N GLY A 60 0.30 8.80 9.85
CA GLY A 60 -0.84 9.62 9.48
C GLY A 60 -2.17 9.11 10.05
N ARG A 61 -2.11 8.31 11.12
CA ARG A 61 -3.29 7.74 11.81
C ARG A 61 -3.04 7.62 13.30
N THR A 62 -4.12 7.67 14.09
CA THR A 62 -4.07 7.32 15.50
C THR A 62 -3.74 5.84 15.68
N LYS A 63 -2.93 5.52 16.69
CA LYS A 63 -2.49 4.12 16.93
C LYS A 63 -3.60 3.23 17.49
N PRO A 64 -4.42 3.68 18.47
CA PRO A 64 -5.46 2.85 19.06
C PRO A 64 -6.60 2.53 18.10
N ASP A 65 -7.12 3.54 17.39
CA ASP A 65 -8.38 3.46 16.67
C ASP A 65 -8.22 3.50 15.16
N SER A 66 -6.97 3.71 14.67
CA SER A 66 -6.65 3.83 13.24
C SER A 66 -7.45 4.94 12.52
N ILE A 67 -7.78 6.02 13.26
CA ILE A 67 -8.43 7.19 12.70
C ILE A 67 -7.41 8.01 11.93
N GLU A 68 -7.75 8.41 10.72
CA GLU A 68 -6.88 9.24 9.88
C GLU A 68 -6.74 10.64 10.49
N LEU A 69 -5.52 11.15 10.55
CA LEU A 69 -5.26 12.52 10.96
C LEU A 69 -5.75 13.48 9.87
N GLU A 70 -6.17 14.68 10.25
CA GLU A 70 -6.75 15.66 9.33
C GLU A 70 -6.13 17.05 9.52
N GLY A 71 -6.27 17.89 8.49
CA GLY A 71 -5.85 19.30 8.55
C GLY A 71 -4.37 19.46 8.90
N ASP A 72 -4.10 20.36 9.84
CA ASP A 72 -2.73 20.70 10.28
C ASP A 72 -2.04 19.57 11.07
N ASP A 73 -2.79 18.58 11.57
CA ASP A 73 -2.23 17.42 12.26
C ASP A 73 -1.71 16.36 11.31
N MET A 74 -2.06 16.40 10.01
CA MET A 74 -1.59 15.47 8.99
C MET A 74 -0.31 15.98 8.33
N PRO A 75 0.88 15.45 8.66
CA PRO A 75 2.12 15.88 8.01
C PRO A 75 2.14 15.49 6.54
N LYS A 76 2.67 16.37 5.68
CA LYS A 76 2.82 16.10 4.23
C LYS A 76 3.71 14.88 3.91
N ASN A 77 4.59 14.50 4.83
CA ASN A 77 5.48 13.35 4.72
C ASN A 77 5.00 12.13 5.50
N SER A 78 3.76 12.12 6.01
CA SER A 78 3.18 10.92 6.61
C SER A 78 2.90 9.86 5.53
N HIS A 79 2.90 8.58 5.92
CA HIS A 79 2.60 7.48 5.02
C HIS A 79 1.24 7.65 4.32
N VAL A 80 0.20 8.04 5.07
CA VAL A 80 -1.13 8.30 4.50
C VAL A 80 -1.08 9.42 3.47
N SER A 81 -0.46 10.57 3.78
CA SER A 81 -0.36 11.70 2.84
C SER A 81 0.41 11.34 1.56
N ARG A 82 1.37 10.40 1.64
CA ARG A 82 2.15 9.99 0.46
C ARG A 82 1.44 8.93 -0.36
N THR A 83 0.53 8.14 0.22
CA THR A 83 -0.12 6.99 -0.44
C THR A 83 -1.59 7.20 -0.77
N ASP A 84 -2.32 8.10 -0.07
CA ASP A 84 -3.68 8.47 -0.45
C ASP A 84 -3.67 9.57 -1.52
N VAL A 85 -3.64 9.15 -2.79
CA VAL A 85 -3.42 10.02 -3.94
C VAL A 85 -4.64 10.05 -4.83
N LYS A 86 -4.91 11.23 -5.39
CA LYS A 86 -5.87 11.43 -6.50
C LYS A 86 -5.15 12.00 -7.72
N VAL A 87 -5.49 11.50 -8.90
CA VAL A 87 -5.07 12.03 -10.20
C VAL A 87 -6.34 12.37 -10.97
N ASP A 88 -6.48 13.59 -11.44
CA ASP A 88 -7.67 14.07 -12.15
C ASP A 88 -8.99 13.76 -11.40
N ASN A 89 -8.97 13.97 -10.08
CA ASN A 89 -10.05 13.63 -9.13
C ASN A 89 -10.37 12.14 -8.97
N VAL A 90 -9.63 11.24 -9.62
CA VAL A 90 -9.76 9.79 -9.45
C VAL A 90 -8.83 9.30 -8.35
N ALA A 91 -9.38 8.63 -7.33
CA ALA A 91 -8.58 8.08 -6.23
C ALA A 91 -7.77 6.86 -6.72
N MET A 92 -6.44 6.90 -6.53
CA MET A 92 -5.52 5.82 -6.91
C MET A 92 -5.52 4.70 -5.87
N LYS A 93 -6.70 4.16 -5.55
CA LYS A 93 -6.85 3.11 -4.53
C LYS A 93 -6.28 1.77 -4.99
N LEU A 94 -5.72 1.04 -4.01
CA LEU A 94 -5.26 -0.34 -4.15
C LEU A 94 -6.12 -1.24 -3.25
N TYR A 95 -6.22 -2.53 -3.59
CA TYR A 95 -6.70 -3.54 -2.67
C TYR A 95 -5.51 -4.32 -2.10
N ARG A 96 -5.32 -4.28 -0.78
CA ARG A 96 -4.14 -4.84 -0.10
C ARG A 96 -4.50 -6.08 0.72
N ARG A 97 -3.63 -7.11 0.64
CA ARG A 97 -3.73 -8.37 1.38
C ARG A 97 -2.38 -8.73 2.00
N SER A 98 -1.71 -7.73 2.54
CA SER A 98 -0.38 -7.89 3.14
C SER A 98 -0.41 -8.83 4.34
N VAL A 99 0.74 -9.47 4.60
CA VAL A 99 0.91 -10.41 5.72
C VAL A 99 2.15 -10.00 6.52
N PRO A 100 2.02 -9.80 7.84
CA PRO A 100 3.19 -9.59 8.69
C PRO A 100 4.02 -10.87 8.76
N PHE A 101 5.34 -10.70 8.81
CA PHE A 101 6.27 -11.80 9.06
C PHE A 101 7.24 -11.45 10.19
N GLY A 102 7.80 -12.45 10.84
CA GLY A 102 8.82 -12.23 11.86
C GLY A 102 9.54 -13.50 12.26
N ASN A 103 10.83 -13.33 12.53
CA ASN A 103 11.70 -14.32 13.15
C ASN A 103 12.62 -13.63 14.17
N ALA A 104 13.63 -14.32 14.70
CA ALA A 104 14.54 -13.75 15.68
C ALA A 104 15.35 -12.54 15.16
N ASN A 105 15.63 -12.50 13.85
CA ASN A 105 16.53 -11.53 13.24
C ASN A 105 15.79 -10.41 12.47
N GLU A 106 14.68 -10.75 11.83
CA GLU A 106 13.93 -9.82 10.96
C GLU A 106 12.46 -9.82 11.30
N LYS A 107 11.85 -8.65 11.26
CA LYS A 107 10.39 -8.46 11.37
C LYS A 107 9.94 -7.46 10.32
N GLY A 108 8.75 -7.67 9.77
CA GLY A 108 8.29 -6.78 8.71
C GLY A 108 6.95 -7.14 8.12
N LEU A 109 6.72 -6.62 6.93
CA LEU A 109 5.48 -6.81 6.17
C LEU A 109 5.81 -7.36 4.79
N TYR A 110 5.19 -8.46 4.42
CA TYR A 110 5.11 -8.88 3.04
C TYR A 110 3.89 -8.19 2.41
N PHE A 111 4.16 -7.09 1.72
CA PHE A 111 3.13 -6.32 1.04
C PHE A 111 2.63 -7.10 -0.17
N LEU A 112 1.32 -7.20 -0.29
CA LEU A 112 0.62 -7.75 -1.45
C LEU A 112 -0.50 -6.79 -1.81
N GLY A 113 -0.36 -6.13 -2.95
CA GLY A 113 -1.32 -5.17 -3.47
C GLY A 113 -1.84 -5.57 -4.84
N PHE A 114 -3.13 -5.29 -5.08
CA PHE A 114 -3.84 -5.50 -6.34
C PHE A 114 -4.35 -4.17 -6.86
N ALA A 115 -4.23 -3.95 -8.18
CA ALA A 115 -4.72 -2.75 -8.83
C ALA A 115 -5.26 -3.04 -10.24
N CYS A 116 -6.28 -2.28 -10.65
CA CYS A 116 -6.79 -2.30 -12.02
C CYS A 116 -5.84 -1.61 -13.03
N GLU A 117 -4.85 -0.86 -12.51
CA GLU A 117 -3.85 -0.14 -13.32
C GLU A 117 -2.49 -0.17 -12.62
N GLN A 118 -1.43 -0.54 -13.35
CA GLN A 118 -0.08 -0.56 -12.79
C GLN A 118 0.38 0.82 -12.31
N GLN A 119 -0.07 1.88 -12.97
CA GLN A 119 0.26 3.26 -12.63
C GLN A 119 -0.12 3.63 -11.18
N ARG A 120 -1.14 3.01 -10.61
CA ARG A 120 -1.55 3.25 -9.21
C ARG A 120 -0.45 2.89 -8.21
N PHE A 121 0.31 1.82 -8.48
CA PHE A 121 1.49 1.49 -7.67
C PHE A 121 2.63 2.48 -7.90
N GLN A 122 2.92 2.79 -9.17
CA GLN A 122 4.02 3.67 -9.54
C GLN A 122 3.89 5.03 -8.88
N ILE A 123 2.73 5.68 -8.98
CA ILE A 123 2.49 7.01 -8.39
C ILE A 123 2.70 6.99 -6.87
N GLN A 124 2.19 5.97 -6.18
CA GLN A 124 2.36 5.86 -4.73
C GLN A 124 3.84 5.65 -4.37
N LEU A 125 4.57 4.78 -5.08
CA LEU A 125 5.99 4.55 -4.85
C LEU A 125 6.84 5.79 -5.13
N GLU A 126 6.59 6.49 -6.23
CA GLU A 126 7.31 7.74 -6.55
C GLU A 126 7.14 8.78 -5.44
N ARG A 127 5.92 8.92 -4.89
CA ARG A 127 5.66 9.80 -3.76
C ARG A 127 6.31 9.31 -2.47
N MET A 128 6.28 8.00 -2.19
CA MET A 128 6.93 7.42 -1.02
C MET A 128 8.44 7.65 -1.04
N PHE A 129 9.08 7.49 -2.21
CA PHE A 129 10.53 7.66 -2.35
C PHE A 129 10.98 9.09 -2.65
N GLY A 130 10.06 10.09 -2.63
CA GLY A 130 10.40 11.50 -2.87
C GLY A 130 10.83 11.80 -4.30
N LEU A 131 10.39 11.00 -5.28
CA LEU A 131 10.71 11.18 -6.70
C LEU A 131 9.76 12.16 -7.41
N THR A 132 8.82 12.74 -6.68
CA THR A 132 7.92 13.79 -7.18
C THR A 132 8.55 15.18 -7.06
N GLN A 133 8.00 16.18 -7.79
CA GLN A 133 8.56 17.54 -7.85
C GLN A 133 8.66 18.23 -6.48
N ASP A 134 7.84 17.82 -5.50
CA ASP A 134 7.85 18.35 -4.14
C ASP A 134 9.06 17.87 -3.31
N GLY A 135 9.77 16.84 -3.77
CA GLY A 135 10.93 16.25 -3.09
C GLY A 135 10.63 15.66 -1.71
N ILE A 136 9.34 15.56 -1.34
CA ILE A 136 8.93 15.05 -0.03
C ILE A 136 8.83 13.52 -0.09
N TYR A 137 9.58 12.82 0.75
CA TYR A 137 9.50 11.38 0.89
C TYR A 137 8.67 10.96 2.11
N ASP A 138 8.22 9.72 2.11
CA ASP A 138 7.47 9.09 3.19
C ASP A 138 8.38 8.83 4.41
N LYS A 139 8.08 9.47 5.53
CA LYS A 139 8.88 9.37 6.76
C LYS A 139 8.92 7.95 7.34
N LEU A 140 7.96 7.09 6.99
CA LEU A 140 7.95 5.70 7.42
C LEU A 140 9.14 4.90 6.83
N ILE A 141 9.68 5.33 5.68
CA ILE A 141 10.84 4.67 5.04
C ILE A 141 12.09 4.70 5.93
N ASP A 142 12.22 5.66 6.81
CA ASP A 142 13.34 5.72 7.76
C ASP A 142 13.36 4.50 8.71
N TYR A 143 12.20 3.88 8.92
CA TYR A 143 11.99 2.74 9.82
C TYR A 143 11.58 1.47 9.10
N SER A 144 11.45 1.51 7.78
CA SER A 144 10.95 0.38 6.99
C SER A 144 11.66 0.32 5.64
N LYS A 145 12.43 -0.73 5.41
CA LYS A 145 13.26 -0.88 4.22
C LYS A 145 12.67 -1.93 3.28
N ALA A 146 12.38 -1.54 2.03
CA ALA A 146 12.04 -2.49 0.97
C ALA A 146 13.31 -3.25 0.54
N VAL A 147 13.31 -4.57 0.69
CA VAL A 147 14.46 -5.43 0.36
C VAL A 147 14.23 -6.28 -0.88
N ASN A 148 12.97 -6.43 -1.29
CA ASN A 148 12.58 -7.12 -2.51
C ASN A 148 11.29 -6.53 -3.04
N SER A 149 11.15 -6.50 -4.38
CA SER A 149 9.94 -6.01 -5.06
C SER A 149 9.76 -6.71 -6.40
N ALA A 150 8.53 -7.08 -6.74
CA ALA A 150 8.20 -7.64 -8.05
C ALA A 150 6.79 -7.26 -8.48
N TYR A 151 6.65 -6.99 -9.79
CA TYR A 151 5.35 -6.86 -10.45
C TYR A 151 4.93 -8.17 -11.07
N TRP A 152 3.63 -8.45 -10.99
CA TRP A 152 3.00 -9.63 -11.54
C TRP A 152 1.69 -9.26 -12.22
N PHE A 153 1.16 -10.19 -12.98
CA PHE A 153 -0.22 -10.14 -13.46
C PHE A 153 -0.97 -11.36 -12.98
N ALA A 154 -2.10 -11.16 -12.30
CA ALA A 154 -3.03 -12.21 -11.93
C ALA A 154 -4.13 -12.28 -13.00
N PRO A 155 -4.20 -13.35 -13.82
CA PRO A 155 -5.28 -13.50 -14.78
C PRO A 155 -6.62 -13.73 -14.06
N SER A 156 -7.73 -13.44 -14.75
CA SER A 156 -9.04 -13.82 -14.26
C SER A 156 -9.17 -15.34 -14.16
N GLN A 157 -10.13 -15.81 -13.34
CA GLN A 157 -10.38 -17.25 -13.21
C GLN A 157 -10.71 -17.90 -14.57
N THR A 158 -11.46 -17.22 -15.43
CA THR A 158 -11.78 -17.69 -16.77
C THR A 158 -10.51 -17.86 -17.62
N GLN A 159 -9.63 -16.87 -17.64
CA GLN A 159 -8.35 -16.95 -18.36
C GLN A 159 -7.45 -18.04 -17.80
N LEU A 160 -7.37 -18.16 -16.46
CA LEU A 160 -6.56 -19.20 -15.83
C LEU A 160 -7.07 -20.60 -16.21
N THR A 161 -8.37 -20.82 -16.23
CA THR A 161 -8.99 -22.08 -16.67
C THR A 161 -8.62 -22.39 -18.12
N GLN A 162 -8.69 -21.41 -19.01
CA GLN A 162 -8.31 -21.59 -20.42
C GLN A 162 -6.83 -22.00 -20.59
N ILE A 163 -5.92 -21.38 -19.83
CA ILE A 163 -4.47 -21.71 -19.89
C ILE A 163 -4.20 -23.13 -19.42
N VAL A 164 -4.91 -23.60 -18.39
CA VAL A 164 -4.66 -24.93 -17.80
C VAL A 164 -5.32 -26.06 -18.59
N THR A 165 -6.35 -25.76 -19.39
CA THR A 165 -7.09 -26.77 -20.19
C THR A 165 -6.58 -26.89 -21.63
N THR A 166 -5.58 -26.10 -22.03
CA THR A 166 -4.87 -26.19 -23.31
C THR A 166 -3.61 -27.04 -23.16
#